data_28c19a5e792dec526d48299dbc084635
#
_entry.id   28c19a5e792dec526d48299dbc084635
#
_cell.length_a   1.000
_cell.length_b   1.000
_cell.length_c   1.000
_cell.angle_alpha   90.00
_cell.angle_beta   90.00
_cell.angle_gamma   90.00
#
_symmetry.space_group_name_H-M   'P 1'
#
loop_
_entity.id
_entity.type
_entity.pdbx_description
1 polymer ?
#
loop_
_entity_poly.entity_id
_entity_poly.type
_entity_poly.pdbx_seq_one_letter_code
_entity_poly.pdbx_strand_id
1 'polypeptide(L)'
;MPGTKMLVRPDGSALGTLDGGALEEAVTAEAPDAFRRHGVEALFLAPDGSRLSRQQAASRPSYQVMLEVHERAARLLIIGGGHIGKALSVIGSLCGFSVEVVDDRREYANEERFPEADRVTQGRFDEVLVDYGIDMNTYIVCVTRGHRHDETSLRMVVDSPAAYVGMIGSKRRVGAVLKHLEEDGSDPEHVSRVRTPIGLDIGAETPEEIAVAIMAEIIMERRGGSGTPMKRAGKKRQGVAPEERVEEE
;
A
#
# COMPACT_ATOMS: atom_id res chain seq x y z
N MET A 1 -3.07 3.48 35.40
CA MET A 1 -2.27 2.49 36.14
C MET A 1 -1.30 1.80 35.18
N PRO A 2 -0.07 1.45 35.55
CA PRO A 2 0.84 0.73 34.67
C PRO A 2 0.19 -0.60 34.21
N GLY A 3 0.29 -0.88 32.89
CA GLY A 3 -0.24 -2.12 32.31
C GLY A 3 -1.69 -2.06 31.82
N THR A 4 -2.38 -0.94 31.95
CA THR A 4 -3.69 -0.74 31.30
C THR A 4 -3.53 -0.68 29.79
N LYS A 5 -4.55 -1.14 29.05
CA LYS A 5 -4.56 -1.21 27.59
C LYS A 5 -5.87 -0.67 27.05
N MET A 6 -5.78 0.03 25.93
CA MET A 6 -6.93 0.52 25.17
C MET A 6 -6.68 0.27 23.69
N LEU A 7 -7.69 -0.20 22.99
CA LEU A 7 -7.69 -0.32 21.52
C LEU A 7 -8.48 0.86 20.96
N VAL A 8 -7.86 1.64 20.08
CA VAL A 8 -8.54 2.68 19.30
C VAL A 8 -8.68 2.19 17.86
N ARG A 9 -9.88 2.31 17.29
CA ARG A 9 -10.14 1.95 15.90
C ARG A 9 -10.05 3.16 14.98
N PRO A 10 -9.88 2.95 13.65
CA PRO A 10 -9.83 4.05 12.67
C PRO A 10 -11.07 4.96 12.67
N ASP A 11 -12.23 4.44 13.05
CA ASP A 11 -13.48 5.20 13.19
C ASP A 11 -13.57 6.03 14.48
N GLY A 12 -12.49 6.03 15.30
CA GLY A 12 -12.40 6.73 16.58
C GLY A 12 -13.06 5.96 17.75
N SER A 13 -13.69 4.82 17.50
CA SER A 13 -14.24 4.01 18.61
C SER A 13 -13.12 3.36 19.42
N ALA A 14 -13.31 3.24 20.74
CA ALA A 14 -12.32 2.64 21.64
C ALA A 14 -12.90 1.43 22.38
N LEU A 15 -12.02 0.49 22.75
CA LEU A 15 -12.31 -0.64 23.60
C LEU A 15 -11.26 -0.71 24.72
N GLY A 16 -11.71 -0.83 25.96
CA GLY A 16 -10.87 -0.69 27.16
C GLY A 16 -10.71 0.77 27.58
N THR A 17 -9.90 1.02 28.57
CA THR A 17 -9.64 2.37 29.08
C THR A 17 -8.24 2.48 29.66
N LEU A 18 -7.61 3.65 29.61
CA LEU A 18 -6.35 3.95 30.28
C LEU A 18 -6.58 4.48 31.69
N ASP A 19 -7.33 5.56 31.80
CA ASP A 19 -7.68 6.21 33.07
C ASP A 19 -9.10 6.82 33.05
N GLY A 20 -9.74 6.82 31.87
CA GLY A 20 -11.06 7.46 31.65
C GLY A 20 -11.00 9.00 31.67
N GLY A 21 -9.82 9.59 31.52
CA GLY A 21 -9.60 11.04 31.62
C GLY A 21 -8.59 11.57 30.60
N ALA A 22 -7.79 12.53 31.03
CA ALA A 22 -6.89 13.31 30.17
C ALA A 22 -5.88 12.47 29.35
N LEU A 23 -5.40 11.37 29.89
CA LEU A 23 -4.51 10.47 29.13
C LEU A 23 -5.23 9.76 28.00
N GLU A 24 -6.46 9.31 28.23
CA GLU A 24 -7.28 8.64 27.23
C GLU A 24 -7.66 9.58 26.11
N GLU A 25 -8.05 10.82 26.45
CA GLU A 25 -8.34 11.86 25.46
C GLU A 25 -7.11 12.18 24.60
N ALA A 26 -5.94 12.36 25.23
CA ALA A 26 -4.69 12.65 24.53
C ALA A 26 -4.27 11.53 23.58
N VAL A 27 -4.39 10.26 24.00
CA VAL A 27 -4.08 9.09 23.17
C VAL A 27 -5.06 8.96 22.02
N THR A 28 -6.35 9.15 22.26
CA THR A 28 -7.38 9.11 21.22
C THR A 28 -7.17 10.20 20.17
N ALA A 29 -6.79 11.40 20.59
CA ALA A 29 -6.46 12.50 19.69
C ALA A 29 -5.21 12.23 18.83
N GLU A 30 -4.24 11.49 19.36
CA GLU A 30 -3.00 11.11 18.63
C GLU A 30 -3.19 9.93 17.67
N ALA A 31 -4.24 9.12 17.84
CA ALA A 31 -4.44 7.87 17.09
C ALA A 31 -4.49 8.09 15.55
N PRO A 32 -5.17 9.10 14.98
CA PRO A 32 -5.16 9.32 13.52
C PRO A 32 -3.76 9.54 12.96
N ASP A 33 -2.89 10.24 13.70
CA ASP A 33 -1.51 10.47 13.31
C ASP A 33 -0.66 9.21 13.44
N ALA A 34 -0.88 8.42 14.50
CA ALA A 34 -0.23 7.14 14.68
C ALA A 34 -0.57 6.16 13.55
N PHE A 35 -1.84 6.08 13.13
CA PHE A 35 -2.26 5.26 11.98
C PHE A 35 -1.52 5.64 10.70
N ARG A 36 -1.23 6.93 10.47
CA ARG A 36 -0.46 7.37 9.29
C ARG A 36 1.03 7.06 9.38
N ARG A 37 1.59 7.05 10.59
CA ARG A 37 3.03 6.78 10.80
C ARG A 37 3.39 5.30 10.83
N HIS A 38 2.41 4.45 11.14
CA HIS A 38 2.59 3.00 11.34
C HIS A 38 3.61 2.62 12.43
N GLY A 39 3.64 1.33 12.78
CA GLY A 39 4.65 0.78 13.69
C GLY A 39 4.39 1.01 15.18
N VAL A 40 5.47 1.17 15.96
CA VAL A 40 5.43 1.33 17.42
C VAL A 40 6.05 2.66 17.80
N GLU A 41 5.34 3.45 18.59
CA GLU A 41 5.80 4.75 19.09
C GLU A 41 5.57 4.88 20.60
N ALA A 42 6.50 5.55 21.30
CA ALA A 42 6.34 5.89 22.71
C ALA A 42 5.93 7.36 22.84
N LEU A 43 4.79 7.62 23.45
CA LEU A 43 4.36 8.94 23.88
C LEU A 43 4.71 9.17 25.34
N PHE A 44 5.16 10.38 25.65
CA PHE A 44 5.34 10.84 27.01
C PHE A 44 4.30 11.92 27.29
N LEU A 45 3.46 11.69 28.30
CA LEU A 45 2.35 12.55 28.66
C LEU A 45 2.44 12.99 30.13
N ALA A 46 2.15 14.24 30.41
CA ALA A 46 1.91 14.70 31.78
C ALA A 46 0.57 14.18 32.31
N PRO A 47 0.31 14.26 33.64
CA PRO A 47 -0.97 13.83 34.20
C PRO A 47 -2.21 14.52 33.64
N ASP A 48 -2.05 15.72 33.08
CA ASP A 48 -3.10 16.51 32.43
C ASP A 48 -3.28 16.16 30.93
N GLY A 49 -2.59 15.14 30.43
CA GLY A 49 -2.63 14.72 29.03
C GLY A 49 -1.72 15.52 28.09
N SER A 50 -1.04 16.57 28.56
CA SER A 50 -0.15 17.35 27.70
C SER A 50 1.08 16.56 27.26
N ARG A 51 1.47 16.69 25.97
CA ARG A 51 2.62 15.98 25.38
C ARG A 51 3.94 16.53 25.94
N LEU A 52 4.83 15.63 26.32
CA LEU A 52 6.16 15.93 26.81
C LEU A 52 7.23 15.39 25.86
N SER A 53 8.38 16.07 25.81
CA SER A 53 9.58 15.45 25.26
C SER A 53 10.12 14.39 26.24
N ARG A 54 10.92 13.44 25.74
CA ARG A 54 11.57 12.42 26.57
C ARG A 54 12.40 13.04 27.71
N GLN A 55 13.05 14.17 27.45
CA GLN A 55 13.86 14.88 28.44
C GLN A 55 12.98 15.51 29.53
N GLN A 56 11.84 16.10 29.15
CA GLN A 56 10.89 16.66 30.11
C GLN A 56 10.24 15.59 30.99
N ALA A 57 9.93 14.43 30.40
CA ALA A 57 9.37 13.28 31.12
C ALA A 57 10.34 12.70 32.18
N ALA A 58 11.64 12.81 31.95
CA ALA A 58 12.65 12.37 32.93
C ALA A 58 12.75 13.25 34.19
N SER A 59 12.22 14.50 34.12
CA SER A 59 12.39 15.50 35.19
C SER A 59 11.08 15.87 35.93
N ARG A 60 9.94 15.29 35.54
CA ARG A 60 8.62 15.56 36.17
C ARG A 60 7.71 14.32 36.12
N PRO A 61 6.62 14.30 36.90
CA PRO A 61 5.62 13.24 36.84
C PRO A 61 5.10 13.10 35.40
N SER A 62 5.18 11.88 34.85
CA SER A 62 4.80 11.61 33.48
C SER A 62 4.39 10.14 33.32
N TYR A 63 3.62 9.89 32.30
CA TYR A 63 3.26 8.55 31.81
C TYR A 63 3.96 8.28 30.49
N GLN A 64 4.45 7.07 30.33
CA GLN A 64 4.88 6.56 29.04
C GLN A 64 3.78 5.65 28.50
N VAL A 65 3.22 6.03 27.36
CA VAL A 65 2.22 5.25 26.63
C VAL A 65 2.87 4.70 25.38
N MET A 66 2.77 3.40 25.17
CA MET A 66 3.21 2.76 23.94
C MET A 66 2.03 2.69 22.99
N LEU A 67 2.16 3.32 21.83
CA LEU A 67 1.22 3.17 20.71
C LEU A 67 1.76 2.10 19.77
N GLU A 68 0.98 1.09 19.51
CA GLU A 68 1.30 0.02 18.57
C GLU A 68 0.17 -0.05 17.54
N VAL A 69 0.51 0.17 16.27
CA VAL A 69 -0.45 0.13 15.17
C VAL A 69 -0.49 -1.28 14.61
N HIS A 70 -1.64 -1.94 14.78
CA HIS A 70 -1.91 -3.24 14.20
C HIS A 70 -2.66 -3.07 12.88
N GLU A 71 -1.95 -3.28 11.79
CA GLU A 71 -2.53 -3.28 10.45
C GLU A 71 -2.95 -4.71 10.06
N ARG A 72 -4.03 -4.81 9.29
CA ARG A 72 -4.25 -6.04 8.54
C ARG A 72 -3.13 -6.18 7.51
N ALA A 73 -2.72 -7.42 7.22
CA ALA A 73 -1.84 -7.67 6.09
C ALA A 73 -2.45 -7.02 4.83
N ALA A 74 -1.64 -6.25 4.11
CA ALA A 74 -2.10 -5.68 2.84
C ALA A 74 -2.45 -6.83 1.88
N ARG A 75 -3.54 -6.67 1.14
CA ARG A 75 -3.98 -7.66 0.16
C ARG A 75 -3.31 -7.42 -1.18
N LEU A 76 -2.73 -8.46 -1.75
CA LEU A 76 -2.24 -8.48 -3.12
C LEU A 76 -3.22 -9.31 -3.97
N LEU A 77 -4.07 -8.63 -4.73
CA LEU A 77 -4.98 -9.26 -5.68
C LEU A 77 -4.30 -9.40 -7.04
N ILE A 78 -3.98 -10.62 -7.41
CA ILE A 78 -3.34 -10.97 -8.69
C ILE A 78 -4.42 -11.44 -9.65
N ILE A 79 -4.67 -10.67 -10.69
CA ILE A 79 -5.61 -11.01 -11.76
C ILE A 79 -4.80 -11.58 -12.93
N GLY A 80 -4.81 -12.92 -13.02
CA GLY A 80 -4.03 -13.70 -13.99
C GLY A 80 -3.03 -14.64 -13.31
N GLY A 81 -3.32 -15.96 -13.31
CA GLY A 81 -2.51 -17.03 -12.72
C GLY A 81 -1.38 -17.56 -13.61
N GLY A 82 -0.93 -16.78 -14.63
CA GLY A 82 0.19 -17.15 -15.50
C GLY A 82 1.55 -17.24 -14.80
N HIS A 83 2.65 -17.24 -15.57
CA HIS A 83 4.00 -17.36 -15.01
C HIS A 83 4.35 -16.18 -14.09
N ILE A 84 4.04 -14.95 -14.53
CA ILE A 84 4.28 -13.74 -13.72
C ILE A 84 3.40 -13.76 -12.46
N GLY A 85 2.10 -14.10 -12.59
CA GLY A 85 1.19 -14.23 -11.45
C GLY A 85 1.68 -15.25 -10.43
N LYS A 86 2.23 -16.39 -10.88
CA LYS A 86 2.82 -17.41 -10.02
C LYS A 86 4.05 -16.88 -9.25
N ALA A 87 4.98 -16.25 -9.95
CA ALA A 87 6.17 -15.68 -9.32
C ALA A 87 5.80 -14.55 -8.35
N LEU A 88 4.85 -13.68 -8.73
CA LEU A 88 4.38 -12.58 -7.90
C LEU A 88 3.67 -13.06 -6.63
N SER A 89 2.90 -14.15 -6.71
CA SER A 89 2.24 -14.76 -5.54
C SER A 89 3.27 -15.18 -4.49
N VAL A 90 4.33 -15.88 -4.90
CA VAL A 90 5.41 -16.30 -4.00
C VAL A 90 6.09 -15.07 -3.35
N ILE A 91 6.49 -14.08 -4.17
CA ILE A 91 7.20 -12.90 -3.67
C ILE A 91 6.27 -12.05 -2.77
N GLY A 92 5.00 -11.90 -3.13
CA GLY A 92 4.00 -11.19 -2.33
C GLY A 92 3.80 -11.79 -0.96
N SER A 93 3.69 -13.12 -0.88
CA SER A 93 3.60 -13.86 0.38
C SER A 93 4.86 -13.65 1.25
N LEU A 94 6.06 -13.76 0.66
CA LEU A 94 7.33 -13.49 1.35
C LEU A 94 7.43 -12.04 1.86
N CYS A 95 6.81 -11.08 1.17
CA CYS A 95 6.74 -9.68 1.58
C CYS A 95 5.64 -9.37 2.60
N GLY A 96 4.90 -10.40 3.08
CA GLY A 96 3.87 -10.28 4.11
C GLY A 96 2.53 -9.76 3.61
N PHE A 97 2.23 -9.90 2.31
CA PHE A 97 0.90 -9.65 1.77
C PHE A 97 0.01 -10.87 1.96
N SER A 98 -1.27 -10.63 2.20
CA SER A 98 -2.32 -11.63 1.99
C SER A 98 -2.55 -11.75 0.49
N VAL A 99 -2.21 -12.88 -0.09
CA VAL A 99 -2.21 -13.08 -1.54
C VAL A 99 -3.50 -13.73 -1.99
N GLU A 100 -4.16 -13.10 -2.96
CA GLU A 100 -5.36 -13.63 -3.60
C GLU A 100 -5.15 -13.69 -5.11
N VAL A 101 -5.53 -14.80 -5.74
CA VAL A 101 -5.34 -15.02 -7.18
C VAL A 101 -6.66 -15.31 -7.86
N VAL A 102 -6.89 -14.67 -8.99
CA VAL A 102 -8.06 -14.90 -9.87
C VAL A 102 -7.59 -15.23 -11.28
N ASP A 103 -8.06 -16.34 -11.85
CA ASP A 103 -7.89 -16.67 -13.28
C ASP A 103 -9.15 -17.37 -13.80
N ASP A 104 -9.47 -17.17 -15.08
CA ASP A 104 -10.62 -17.79 -15.71
C ASP A 104 -10.42 -19.30 -16.02
N ARG A 105 -9.17 -19.77 -16.00
CA ARG A 105 -8.78 -21.13 -16.34
C ARG A 105 -8.50 -21.95 -15.10
N ARG A 106 -9.10 -23.12 -15.00
CA ARG A 106 -8.95 -24.02 -13.86
C ARG A 106 -7.50 -24.46 -13.61
N GLU A 107 -6.73 -24.69 -14.67
CA GLU A 107 -5.32 -25.11 -14.59
C GLU A 107 -4.39 -23.99 -14.09
N TYR A 108 -4.87 -22.72 -14.12
CA TYR A 108 -4.15 -21.54 -13.66
C TYR A 108 -4.72 -20.94 -12.36
N ALA A 109 -5.85 -21.44 -11.87
CA ALA A 109 -6.47 -21.00 -10.62
C ALA A 109 -6.81 -22.22 -9.75
N ASN A 110 -5.81 -22.76 -9.07
CA ASN A 110 -5.96 -23.87 -8.13
C ASN A 110 -4.91 -23.78 -7.01
N GLU A 111 -5.22 -24.39 -5.86
CA GLU A 111 -4.38 -24.39 -4.66
C GLU A 111 -3.05 -25.13 -4.83
N GLU A 112 -3.00 -26.16 -5.67
CA GLU A 112 -1.75 -26.88 -5.97
C GLU A 112 -0.73 -25.96 -6.67
N ARG A 113 -1.22 -25.06 -7.52
CA ARG A 113 -0.40 -24.08 -8.22
C ARG A 113 0.01 -22.92 -7.32
N PHE A 114 -0.83 -22.52 -6.38
CA PHE A 114 -0.66 -21.36 -5.47
C PHE A 114 -0.77 -21.75 -4.01
N PRO A 115 0.12 -22.62 -3.49
CA PRO A 115 0.06 -23.10 -2.12
C PRO A 115 0.32 -21.99 -1.09
N GLU A 116 0.92 -20.87 -1.49
CA GLU A 116 1.21 -19.71 -0.68
C GLU A 116 0.08 -18.65 -0.65
N ALA A 117 -0.95 -18.79 -1.51
CA ALA A 117 -2.04 -17.84 -1.59
C ALA A 117 -3.12 -18.14 -0.53
N ASP A 118 -3.64 -17.09 0.09
CA ASP A 118 -4.74 -17.20 1.06
C ASP A 118 -6.07 -17.51 0.39
N ARG A 119 -6.20 -17.13 -0.89
CA ARG A 119 -7.39 -17.38 -1.69
C ARG A 119 -7.05 -17.55 -3.16
N VAL A 120 -7.60 -18.59 -3.77
CA VAL A 120 -7.54 -18.80 -5.22
C VAL A 120 -8.95 -18.96 -5.77
N THR A 121 -9.30 -18.13 -6.75
CA THR A 121 -10.66 -18.11 -7.32
C THR A 121 -10.60 -18.37 -8.81
N GLN A 122 -11.29 -19.42 -9.26
CA GLN A 122 -11.49 -19.70 -10.67
C GLN A 122 -12.82 -19.12 -11.13
N GLY A 123 -12.83 -18.33 -12.19
CA GLY A 123 -14.04 -17.81 -12.80
C GLY A 123 -13.78 -16.65 -13.75
N ARG A 124 -14.83 -16.23 -14.44
CA ARG A 124 -14.76 -15.08 -15.34
C ARG A 124 -14.48 -13.81 -14.54
N PHE A 125 -13.61 -12.95 -15.05
CA PHE A 125 -13.21 -11.73 -14.33
C PHE A 125 -14.38 -10.79 -14.04
N ASP A 126 -15.30 -10.63 -15.01
CA ASP A 126 -16.51 -9.82 -14.90
C ASP A 126 -17.56 -10.36 -13.90
N GLU A 127 -17.52 -11.65 -13.57
CA GLU A 127 -18.38 -12.28 -12.57
C GLU A 127 -17.73 -12.28 -11.18
N VAL A 128 -16.45 -12.63 -11.12
CA VAL A 128 -15.72 -12.80 -9.85
C VAL A 128 -15.40 -11.46 -9.19
N LEU A 129 -15.04 -10.43 -9.97
CA LEU A 129 -14.55 -9.15 -9.44
C LEU A 129 -15.65 -8.16 -9.06
N VAL A 130 -16.90 -8.38 -9.47
CA VAL A 130 -18.03 -7.46 -9.24
C VAL A 130 -18.27 -7.18 -7.75
N ASP A 131 -18.16 -8.20 -6.90
CA ASP A 131 -18.40 -8.11 -5.45
C ASP A 131 -17.15 -8.57 -4.65
N TYR A 132 -15.96 -8.32 -5.16
CA TYR A 132 -14.72 -8.86 -4.56
C TYR A 132 -14.33 -8.22 -3.23
N GLY A 133 -15.00 -7.15 -2.80
CA GLY A 133 -14.75 -6.48 -1.53
C GLY A 133 -13.39 -5.78 -1.52
N ILE A 134 -13.05 -5.05 -2.60
CA ILE A 134 -11.84 -4.25 -2.71
C ILE A 134 -11.90 -3.05 -1.75
N ASP A 135 -10.81 -2.79 -1.02
CA ASP A 135 -10.67 -1.70 -0.08
C ASP A 135 -9.34 -0.94 -0.26
N MET A 136 -9.12 0.10 0.53
CA MET A 136 -7.90 0.92 0.49
C MET A 136 -6.62 0.18 0.94
N ASN A 137 -6.71 -1.07 1.38
CA ASN A 137 -5.56 -1.91 1.71
C ASN A 137 -5.30 -2.98 0.63
N THR A 138 -5.97 -2.86 -0.51
CA THR A 138 -5.85 -3.80 -1.64
C THR A 138 -4.92 -3.23 -2.72
N TYR A 139 -3.96 -4.04 -3.15
CA TYR A 139 -3.01 -3.78 -4.22
C TYR A 139 -3.32 -4.72 -5.38
N ILE A 140 -3.71 -4.20 -6.52
CA ILE A 140 -4.21 -4.97 -7.65
C ILE A 140 -3.17 -5.03 -8.76
N VAL A 141 -2.91 -6.23 -9.26
CA VAL A 141 -1.99 -6.47 -10.37
C VAL A 141 -2.68 -7.26 -11.46
N CYS A 142 -2.91 -6.62 -12.62
CA CYS A 142 -3.47 -7.23 -13.80
C CYS A 142 -2.34 -7.77 -14.69
N VAL A 143 -2.17 -9.10 -14.67
CA VAL A 143 -1.15 -9.85 -15.45
C VAL A 143 -1.81 -10.95 -16.30
N THR A 144 -2.96 -10.61 -16.87
CA THR A 144 -3.75 -11.55 -17.68
C THR A 144 -3.13 -11.81 -19.06
N ARG A 145 -3.72 -12.71 -19.81
CA ARG A 145 -3.33 -13.03 -21.19
C ARG A 145 -4.22 -12.30 -22.21
N GLY A 146 -3.63 -11.37 -22.95
CA GLY A 146 -4.30 -10.81 -24.13
C GLY A 146 -5.31 -9.69 -23.84
N HIS A 147 -5.55 -8.90 -24.86
CA HIS A 147 -6.25 -7.61 -24.80
C HIS A 147 -7.66 -7.63 -24.17
N ARG A 148 -8.44 -8.68 -24.47
CA ARG A 148 -9.82 -8.79 -23.95
C ARG A 148 -9.86 -8.98 -22.45
N HIS A 149 -9.00 -9.83 -21.92
CA HIS A 149 -8.96 -10.12 -20.48
C HIS A 149 -8.39 -8.95 -19.69
N ASP A 150 -7.37 -8.27 -20.24
CA ASP A 150 -6.77 -7.08 -19.64
C ASP A 150 -7.80 -5.96 -19.47
N GLU A 151 -8.53 -5.65 -20.53
CA GLU A 151 -9.57 -4.60 -20.52
C GLU A 151 -10.73 -4.98 -19.59
N THR A 152 -11.23 -6.22 -19.68
CA THR A 152 -12.31 -6.68 -18.81
C THR A 152 -11.92 -6.63 -17.36
N SER A 153 -10.73 -7.12 -17.01
CA SER A 153 -10.27 -7.12 -15.61
C SER A 153 -10.01 -5.71 -15.08
N LEU A 154 -9.38 -4.84 -15.86
CA LEU A 154 -9.11 -3.47 -15.45
C LEU A 154 -10.41 -2.68 -15.27
N ARG A 155 -11.39 -2.84 -16.15
CA ARG A 155 -12.72 -2.23 -16.04
C ARG A 155 -13.41 -2.53 -14.72
N MET A 156 -13.26 -3.75 -14.21
CA MET A 156 -13.90 -4.16 -12.96
C MET A 156 -13.24 -3.56 -11.70
N VAL A 157 -12.01 -3.05 -11.82
CA VAL A 157 -11.25 -2.63 -10.64
C VAL A 157 -10.75 -1.19 -10.68
N VAL A 158 -10.79 -0.50 -11.84
CA VAL A 158 -10.22 0.84 -12.01
C VAL A 158 -10.87 1.88 -11.10
N ASP A 159 -12.19 1.81 -10.94
CA ASP A 159 -12.96 2.73 -10.09
C ASP A 159 -13.08 2.26 -8.63
N SER A 160 -12.37 1.20 -8.26
CA SER A 160 -12.34 0.70 -6.89
C SER A 160 -11.49 1.59 -5.95
N PRO A 161 -11.70 1.51 -4.63
CA PRO A 161 -10.89 2.24 -3.65
C PRO A 161 -9.50 1.61 -3.41
N ALA A 162 -9.01 0.74 -4.31
CA ALA A 162 -7.72 0.10 -4.17
C ALA A 162 -6.57 1.11 -3.98
N ALA A 163 -5.61 0.79 -3.09
CA ALA A 163 -4.42 1.61 -2.88
C ALA A 163 -3.50 1.65 -4.12
N TYR A 164 -3.56 0.61 -4.94
CA TYR A 164 -2.72 0.47 -6.12
C TYR A 164 -3.44 -0.38 -7.17
N VAL A 165 -3.40 0.07 -8.42
CA VAL A 165 -3.84 -0.69 -9.57
C VAL A 165 -2.75 -0.61 -10.63
N GLY A 166 -2.19 -1.77 -10.99
CA GLY A 166 -1.16 -1.85 -12.01
C GLY A 166 -1.49 -2.88 -13.08
N MET A 167 -1.08 -2.60 -14.31
CA MET A 167 -1.33 -3.49 -15.45
C MET A 167 -0.09 -3.72 -16.28
N ILE A 168 0.16 -5.01 -16.61
CA ILE A 168 1.24 -5.36 -17.51
C ILE A 168 0.85 -5.06 -18.96
N GLY A 169 1.81 -4.53 -19.69
CA GLY A 169 1.63 -4.32 -21.14
C GLY A 169 2.55 -3.24 -21.70
N SER A 170 2.67 -3.19 -23.03
CA SER A 170 3.38 -2.09 -23.67
C SER A 170 2.59 -0.78 -23.52
N LYS A 171 3.27 0.37 -23.47
CA LYS A 171 2.65 1.71 -23.38
C LYS A 171 1.54 1.91 -24.43
N ARG A 172 1.77 1.44 -25.67
CA ARG A 172 0.79 1.54 -26.75
C ARG A 172 -0.48 0.72 -26.46
N ARG A 173 -0.29 -0.51 -25.97
CA ARG A 173 -1.39 -1.44 -25.70
C ARG A 173 -2.26 -0.92 -24.55
N VAL A 174 -1.63 -0.57 -23.45
CA VAL A 174 -2.36 -0.11 -22.28
C VAL A 174 -3.01 1.25 -22.52
N GLY A 175 -2.32 2.17 -23.22
CA GLY A 175 -2.92 3.45 -23.60
C GLY A 175 -4.23 3.32 -24.37
N ALA A 176 -4.37 2.30 -25.22
CA ALA A 176 -5.64 2.02 -25.90
C ALA A 176 -6.72 1.54 -24.93
N VAL A 177 -6.36 0.67 -23.96
CA VAL A 177 -7.31 0.19 -22.94
C VAL A 177 -7.77 1.34 -22.05
N LEU A 178 -6.85 2.16 -21.54
CA LEU A 178 -7.19 3.30 -20.67
C LEU A 178 -8.13 4.29 -21.39
N LYS A 179 -7.85 4.59 -22.66
CA LYS A 179 -8.70 5.46 -23.47
C LYS A 179 -10.12 4.90 -23.64
N HIS A 180 -10.27 3.59 -23.87
CA HIS A 180 -11.60 2.96 -23.95
C HIS A 180 -12.34 3.04 -22.61
N LEU A 181 -11.63 2.88 -21.46
CA LEU A 181 -12.26 3.01 -20.15
C LEU A 181 -12.79 4.43 -19.90
N GLU A 182 -12.04 5.46 -20.28
CA GLU A 182 -12.51 6.86 -20.20
C GLU A 182 -13.72 7.11 -21.12
N GLU A 183 -13.68 6.61 -22.36
CA GLU A 183 -14.79 6.71 -23.33
C GLU A 183 -16.05 5.99 -22.83
N ASP A 184 -15.90 4.93 -22.06
CA ASP A 184 -17.00 4.14 -21.46
C ASP A 184 -17.48 4.69 -20.11
N GLY A 185 -16.90 5.80 -19.61
CA GLY A 185 -17.36 6.53 -18.43
C GLY A 185 -16.66 6.23 -17.11
N SER A 186 -15.52 5.54 -17.12
CA SER A 186 -14.67 5.45 -15.93
C SER A 186 -14.12 6.83 -15.55
N ASP A 187 -13.92 7.06 -14.24
CA ASP A 187 -13.39 8.33 -13.74
C ASP A 187 -11.96 8.57 -14.27
N PRO A 188 -11.71 9.68 -15.01
CA PRO A 188 -10.38 10.00 -15.52
C PRO A 188 -9.30 10.10 -14.42
N GLU A 189 -9.66 10.50 -13.21
CA GLU A 189 -8.73 10.52 -12.08
C GLU A 189 -8.30 9.10 -11.71
N HIS A 190 -9.23 8.15 -11.64
CA HIS A 190 -8.92 6.74 -11.36
C HIS A 190 -8.12 6.12 -12.50
N VAL A 191 -8.48 6.38 -13.76
CA VAL A 191 -7.74 5.89 -14.93
C VAL A 191 -6.30 6.39 -14.92
N SER A 192 -6.07 7.66 -14.58
CA SER A 192 -4.72 8.26 -14.53
C SER A 192 -3.82 7.64 -13.44
N ARG A 193 -4.40 7.04 -12.40
CA ARG A 193 -3.68 6.37 -11.31
C ARG A 193 -3.19 4.97 -11.67
N VAL A 194 -3.67 4.38 -12.76
CA VAL A 194 -3.23 3.04 -13.19
C VAL A 194 -1.75 3.05 -13.55
N ARG A 195 -0.96 2.23 -12.86
CA ARG A 195 0.48 2.07 -13.10
C ARG A 195 0.71 1.21 -14.33
N THR A 196 1.29 1.82 -15.36
CA THR A 196 1.56 1.13 -16.62
C THR A 196 2.63 1.85 -17.45
N PRO A 197 3.61 1.15 -17.98
CA PRO A 197 3.95 -0.25 -17.69
C PRO A 197 4.19 -0.46 -16.20
N ILE A 198 3.69 -1.57 -15.66
CA ILE A 198 3.81 -1.91 -14.23
C ILE A 198 5.26 -2.29 -13.90
N GLY A 199 5.71 -1.90 -12.70
CA GLY A 199 7.01 -2.28 -12.15
C GLY A 199 8.10 -1.23 -12.35
N LEU A 200 9.11 -1.26 -11.48
CA LEU A 200 10.29 -0.41 -11.61
C LEU A 200 11.14 -0.85 -12.82
N ASP A 201 11.72 0.12 -13.51
CA ASP A 201 12.68 -0.15 -14.61
C ASP A 201 14.02 -0.66 -14.05
N ILE A 202 14.13 -1.96 -13.94
CA ILE A 202 15.34 -2.68 -13.48
C ILE A 202 15.95 -3.56 -14.58
N GLY A 203 15.44 -3.50 -15.81
CA GLY A 203 15.87 -4.35 -16.92
C GLY A 203 15.36 -5.79 -16.80
N ALA A 204 14.20 -6.00 -16.16
CA ALA A 204 13.61 -7.33 -15.95
C ALA A 204 13.16 -7.98 -17.27
N GLU A 205 13.52 -9.24 -17.48
CA GLU A 205 13.19 -10.03 -18.68
C GLU A 205 12.39 -11.31 -18.34
N THR A 206 12.76 -12.02 -17.27
CA THR A 206 12.07 -13.26 -16.87
C THR A 206 10.80 -12.97 -16.06
N PRO A 207 9.84 -13.91 -16.00
CA PRO A 207 8.65 -13.75 -15.15
C PRO A 207 8.97 -13.43 -13.69
N GLU A 208 10.02 -14.05 -13.16
CA GLU A 208 10.48 -13.86 -11.78
C GLU A 208 11.06 -12.44 -11.58
N GLU A 209 11.87 -11.97 -12.51
CA GLU A 209 12.44 -10.61 -12.49
C GLU A 209 11.34 -9.54 -12.64
N ILE A 210 10.37 -9.76 -13.53
CA ILE A 210 9.20 -8.92 -13.70
C ILE A 210 8.38 -8.86 -12.40
N ALA A 211 8.18 -10.01 -11.74
CA ALA A 211 7.49 -10.04 -10.45
C ALA A 211 8.25 -9.28 -9.35
N VAL A 212 9.59 -9.33 -9.34
CA VAL A 212 10.44 -8.51 -8.45
C VAL A 212 10.25 -7.02 -8.75
N ALA A 213 10.27 -6.62 -10.02
CA ALA A 213 10.07 -5.24 -10.45
C ALA A 213 8.71 -4.69 -10.00
N ILE A 214 7.64 -5.48 -10.17
CA ILE A 214 6.28 -5.16 -9.75
C ILE A 214 6.21 -5.02 -8.22
N MET A 215 6.73 -5.98 -7.47
CA MET A 215 6.69 -5.94 -6.01
C MET A 215 7.52 -4.78 -5.46
N ALA A 216 8.65 -4.46 -6.08
CA ALA A 216 9.47 -3.32 -5.70
C ALA A 216 8.71 -1.99 -5.88
N GLU A 217 7.95 -1.82 -6.97
CA GLU A 217 7.09 -0.65 -7.18
C GLU A 217 5.96 -0.58 -6.14
N ILE A 218 5.28 -1.68 -5.87
CA ILE A 218 4.23 -1.74 -4.84
C ILE A 218 4.77 -1.36 -3.46
N ILE A 219 5.94 -1.89 -3.07
CA ILE A 219 6.58 -1.56 -1.79
C ILE A 219 7.00 -0.09 -1.76
N MET A 220 7.53 0.43 -2.86
CA MET A 220 7.90 1.84 -3.01
C MET A 220 6.69 2.76 -2.78
N GLU A 221 5.59 2.51 -3.46
CA GLU A 221 4.34 3.28 -3.29
C GLU A 221 3.82 3.16 -1.85
N ARG A 222 3.75 1.96 -1.32
CA ARG A 222 3.25 1.69 0.04
C ARG A 222 4.06 2.37 1.14
N ARG A 223 5.38 2.47 0.96
CA ARG A 223 6.33 2.96 1.97
C ARG A 223 6.87 4.36 1.70
N GLY A 224 6.48 4.99 0.59
CA GLY A 224 6.97 6.30 0.18
C GLY A 224 8.45 6.30 -0.20
N GLY A 225 8.94 5.19 -0.75
CA GLY A 225 10.31 5.06 -1.24
C GLY A 225 10.54 5.85 -2.53
N SER A 226 11.79 6.12 -2.88
CA SER A 226 12.15 6.84 -4.10
C SER A 226 12.43 5.94 -5.31
N GLY A 227 12.52 4.63 -5.13
CA GLY A 227 12.95 3.68 -6.16
C GLY A 227 14.41 3.84 -6.63
N THR A 228 15.17 4.75 -6.01
CA THR A 228 16.57 5.02 -6.41
C THR A 228 17.56 4.21 -5.58
N PRO A 229 18.74 3.84 -6.15
CA PRO A 229 19.78 3.15 -5.39
C PRO A 229 20.21 3.96 -4.17
N MET A 230 20.28 3.33 -2.99
CA MET A 230 20.60 4.00 -1.71
C MET A 230 21.92 4.76 -1.72
N LYS A 231 22.95 4.30 -2.46
CA LYS A 231 24.22 5.06 -2.66
C LYS A 231 24.02 6.44 -3.28
N ARG A 232 22.91 6.67 -4.02
CA ARG A 232 22.59 7.98 -4.65
C ARG A 232 21.66 8.84 -3.81
N ALA A 233 20.93 8.27 -2.87
CA ALA A 233 20.01 9.01 -2.00
C ALA A 233 20.74 9.92 -0.97
N GLY A 234 22.05 9.71 -0.71
CA GLY A 234 22.85 10.44 0.27
C GLY A 234 23.30 11.84 -0.12
N LYS A 235 22.85 12.43 -1.26
CA LYS A 235 23.18 13.80 -1.68
C LYS A 235 21.97 14.63 -2.09
N LYS A 236 21.01 14.82 -1.21
CA LYS A 236 20.25 16.08 -1.21
C LYS A 236 21.17 17.15 -0.60
N ARG A 237 21.97 17.82 -1.43
CA ARG A 237 22.61 19.07 -1.07
C ARG A 237 21.51 20.03 -0.64
N GLN A 238 21.53 20.45 0.62
CA GLN A 238 20.89 21.69 1.05
C GLN A 238 21.39 22.78 0.10
N GLY A 239 20.48 23.37 -0.68
CA GLY A 239 20.76 24.49 -1.52
C GLY A 239 21.25 25.65 -0.63
N VAL A 240 22.51 26.01 -0.76
CA VAL A 240 23.02 27.30 -0.32
C VAL A 240 22.33 28.33 -1.20
N ALA A 241 21.56 29.22 -0.56
CA ALA A 241 21.00 30.38 -1.24
C ALA A 241 22.13 31.19 -1.89
N PRO A 242 21.92 31.74 -3.10
CA PRO A 242 22.94 32.63 -3.69
C PRO A 242 23.06 33.89 -2.85
N GLU A 243 24.28 34.18 -2.39
CA GLU A 243 24.66 35.47 -1.83
C GLU A 243 24.40 36.55 -2.88
N GLU A 244 23.56 37.52 -2.51
CA GLU A 244 23.39 38.78 -3.25
C GLU A 244 24.76 39.47 -3.32
N ARG A 245 25.26 39.64 -4.53
CA ARG A 245 26.42 40.56 -4.79
C ARG A 245 25.89 41.99 -4.61
N VAL A 246 26.35 42.62 -3.55
CA VAL A 246 26.29 44.06 -3.43
C VAL A 246 27.30 44.65 -4.41
N GLU A 247 26.83 45.35 -5.43
CA GLU A 247 27.66 46.20 -6.26
C GLU A 247 27.95 47.49 -5.46
N GLU A 248 29.21 47.68 -5.09
CA GLU A 248 29.69 49.00 -4.66
C GLU A 248 30.16 49.79 -5.89
N GLU A 249 29.66 51.04 -5.96
CA GLU A 249 30.09 52.07 -6.89
C GLU A 249 31.57 52.52 -6.67
#